data_ee55dfbd1591618217d3d5f84c35118d
#
_entry.id   ee55dfbd1591618217d3d5f84c35118d
#
_cell.length_a   1.000
_cell.length_b   1.000
_cell.length_c   1.000
_cell.angle_alpha   90.00
_cell.angle_beta   90.00
_cell.angle_gamma   90.00
#
_symmetry.space_group_name_H-M   'P 1'
#
loop_
_entity.id
_entity.type
_entity.pdbx_description
1 polymer ?
#
loop_
_entity_poly.entity_id
_entity_poly.type
_entity_poly.pdbx_seq_one_letter_code
_entity_poly.pdbx_strand_id
1 'polypeptide(L)'
;ITDLSFVKINQVSNANPQQKNYKWGTVELTKWTSYKGLELEGLLYKPEDFDPNKKYPLMVYFYETYSQDLHNHYVPKPTASIVYATEYVSNDYIVFIPDIKYVDGHPANSAFDCIVSGTDHIAKNSWIDTNRMALQGQSWGGYQTAMLVTMTDKYCCAMAGAPVSNMTSAYGGIRWGSGLSRMFQ
;
A
#
# COMPACT_ATOMS: atom_id res chain seq x y z
N ILE A 1 -23.04 -19.38 -12.74
CA ILE A 1 -24.43 -18.90 -12.69
C ILE A 1 -25.11 -19.59 -11.53
N THR A 2 -25.81 -18.84 -10.72
CA THR A 2 -26.63 -19.34 -9.61
C THR A 2 -28.09 -19.42 -10.05
N ASP A 3 -28.89 -20.24 -9.38
CA ASP A 3 -30.34 -20.06 -9.42
C ASP A 3 -30.76 -18.82 -8.61
N LEU A 4 -32.03 -18.46 -8.62
CA LEU A 4 -32.53 -17.28 -7.90
C LEU A 4 -32.46 -17.42 -6.37
N SER A 5 -32.21 -18.62 -5.86
CA SER A 5 -32.00 -18.85 -4.40
C SER A 5 -30.57 -18.65 -3.97
N PHE A 6 -29.62 -18.58 -4.92
CA PHE A 6 -28.17 -18.50 -4.70
C PHE A 6 -27.58 -19.67 -3.88
N VAL A 7 -28.32 -20.75 -3.70
CA VAL A 7 -27.87 -21.95 -2.96
C VAL A 7 -26.95 -22.81 -3.81
N LYS A 8 -27.17 -22.86 -5.12
CA LYS A 8 -26.40 -23.67 -6.05
C LYS A 8 -25.58 -22.80 -6.99
N ILE A 9 -24.26 -22.93 -6.93
CA ILE A 9 -23.33 -22.24 -7.81
C ILE A 9 -22.74 -23.25 -8.78
N ASN A 10 -22.88 -23.01 -10.11
CA ASN A 10 -22.28 -23.83 -11.15
C ASN A 10 -21.27 -23.02 -11.95
N GLN A 11 -20.08 -23.56 -12.10
CA GLN A 11 -19.09 -22.99 -13.03
C GLN A 11 -19.55 -23.21 -14.46
N VAL A 12 -19.63 -22.13 -15.25
CA VAL A 12 -20.07 -22.18 -16.67
C VAL A 12 -18.96 -21.90 -17.67
N SER A 13 -17.80 -21.43 -17.18
CA SER A 13 -16.62 -21.17 -18.00
C SER A 13 -15.33 -21.47 -17.23
N ASN A 14 -14.25 -21.69 -17.95
CA ASN A 14 -12.90 -21.83 -17.39
C ASN A 14 -12.01 -20.76 -18.05
N ALA A 15 -12.24 -19.51 -17.68
CA ALA A 15 -11.47 -18.38 -18.20
C ALA A 15 -10.10 -18.31 -17.53
N ASN A 16 -9.08 -17.98 -18.34
CA ASN A 16 -7.70 -17.79 -17.87
C ASN A 16 -7.16 -18.95 -17.02
N PRO A 17 -7.22 -20.21 -17.47
CA PRO A 17 -6.82 -21.38 -16.66
C PRO A 17 -5.34 -21.35 -16.29
N GLN A 18 -4.52 -20.59 -17.01
CA GLN A 18 -3.09 -20.41 -16.72
C GLN A 18 -2.82 -19.64 -15.43
N GLN A 19 -3.79 -18.91 -14.88
CA GLN A 19 -3.60 -18.15 -13.61
C GLN A 19 -3.16 -19.04 -12.47
N LYS A 20 -3.61 -20.30 -12.42
CA LYS A 20 -3.21 -21.29 -11.40
C LYS A 20 -1.72 -21.64 -11.40
N ASN A 21 -0.98 -21.25 -12.45
CA ASN A 21 0.45 -21.51 -12.56
C ASN A 21 1.31 -20.38 -11.96
N TYR A 22 0.68 -19.33 -11.44
CA TYR A 22 1.34 -18.17 -10.83
C TYR A 22 1.02 -18.07 -9.34
N LYS A 23 1.98 -17.59 -8.56
CA LYS A 23 1.80 -17.28 -7.15
C LYS A 23 1.22 -15.86 -7.02
N TRP A 24 -0.06 -15.77 -6.75
CA TRP A 24 -0.76 -14.47 -6.62
C TRP A 24 -0.66 -13.87 -5.22
N GLY A 25 -0.45 -14.70 -4.21
CA GLY A 25 -0.53 -14.32 -2.82
C GLY A 25 -1.96 -14.18 -2.32
N THR A 26 -2.08 -13.76 -1.09
CA THR A 26 -3.37 -13.49 -0.42
C THR A 26 -3.41 -12.05 0.05
N VAL A 27 -4.59 -11.50 0.24
CA VAL A 27 -4.81 -10.17 0.80
C VAL A 27 -5.85 -10.22 1.89
N GLU A 28 -5.61 -9.49 2.98
CA GLU A 28 -6.56 -9.32 4.06
C GLU A 28 -6.64 -7.85 4.50
N LEU A 29 -7.79 -7.47 5.04
CA LEU A 29 -7.96 -6.17 5.68
C LEU A 29 -7.42 -6.26 7.11
N THR A 30 -6.46 -5.39 7.42
CA THR A 30 -5.94 -5.24 8.78
C THR A 30 -6.40 -3.93 9.41
N LYS A 31 -6.57 -3.90 10.74
CA LYS A 31 -7.02 -2.71 11.47
C LYS A 31 -6.10 -2.43 12.64
N TRP A 32 -5.87 -1.15 12.91
CA TRP A 32 -5.09 -0.71 14.07
C TRP A 32 -5.57 0.65 14.55
N THR A 33 -5.13 1.01 15.75
CA THR A 33 -5.32 2.36 16.28
C THR A 33 -4.01 3.15 16.12
N SER A 34 -4.09 4.35 15.55
CA SER A 34 -2.92 5.22 15.38
C SER A 34 -2.40 5.77 16.72
N TYR A 35 -1.24 6.43 16.72
CA TYR A 35 -0.70 7.07 17.92
C TYR A 35 -1.62 8.17 18.47
N LYS A 36 -2.43 8.78 17.61
CA LYS A 36 -3.43 9.80 17.97
C LYS A 36 -4.82 9.24 18.26
N GLY A 37 -4.95 7.92 18.33
CA GLY A 37 -6.23 7.26 18.65
C GLY A 37 -7.22 7.14 17.49
N LEU A 38 -6.76 7.31 16.24
CA LEU A 38 -7.60 7.09 15.07
C LEU A 38 -7.71 5.60 14.75
N GLU A 39 -8.94 5.14 14.57
CA GLU A 39 -9.18 3.81 14.01
C GLU A 39 -8.88 3.83 12.51
N LEU A 40 -7.94 3.00 12.11
CA LEU A 40 -7.40 2.91 10.75
C LEU A 40 -7.49 1.49 10.22
N GLU A 41 -7.44 1.38 8.91
CA GLU A 41 -7.40 0.10 8.22
C GLU A 41 -6.45 0.17 7.01
N GLY A 42 -6.10 -0.99 6.47
CA GLY A 42 -5.23 -1.10 5.31
C GLY A 42 -5.18 -2.53 4.80
N LEU A 43 -4.54 -2.72 3.67
CA LEU A 43 -4.39 -4.02 3.03
C LEU A 43 -3.05 -4.65 3.42
N LEU A 44 -3.12 -5.92 3.81
CA LEU A 44 -1.94 -6.74 4.09
C LEU A 44 -1.88 -7.90 3.12
N TYR A 45 -0.88 -7.89 2.26
CA TYR A 45 -0.62 -8.94 1.29
C TYR A 45 0.47 -9.89 1.80
N LYS A 46 0.24 -11.19 1.63
CA LYS A 46 1.15 -12.27 2.04
C LYS A 46 1.42 -13.21 0.86
N PRO A 47 2.58 -13.88 0.83
CA PRO A 47 2.82 -14.99 -0.10
C PRO A 47 1.70 -16.04 -0.07
N GLU A 48 1.46 -16.71 -1.18
CA GLU A 48 0.46 -17.78 -1.26
C GLU A 48 0.81 -18.97 -0.36
N ASP A 49 2.11 -19.24 -0.23
CA ASP A 49 2.69 -20.27 0.63
C ASP A 49 3.26 -19.67 1.94
N PHE A 50 2.55 -18.71 2.52
CA PHE A 50 2.96 -18.02 3.74
C PHE A 50 3.20 -19.02 4.90
N ASP A 51 4.40 -18.94 5.49
CA ASP A 51 4.77 -19.71 6.69
C ASP A 51 5.00 -18.77 7.88
N PRO A 52 4.20 -18.85 8.96
CA PRO A 52 4.33 -17.97 10.12
C PRO A 52 5.65 -18.16 10.90
N ASN A 53 6.42 -19.22 10.63
CA ASN A 53 7.72 -19.47 11.24
C ASN A 53 8.89 -18.85 10.44
N LYS A 54 8.65 -18.38 9.23
CA LYS A 54 9.63 -17.70 8.38
C LYS A 54 9.59 -16.20 8.64
N LYS A 55 10.73 -15.51 8.47
CA LYS A 55 10.80 -14.04 8.50
C LYS A 55 10.79 -13.47 7.09
N TYR A 56 9.93 -12.47 6.88
CA TYR A 56 9.73 -11.80 5.61
C TYR A 56 10.12 -10.32 5.68
N PRO A 57 10.74 -9.78 4.63
CA PRO A 57 10.89 -8.33 4.49
C PRO A 57 9.53 -7.69 4.29
N LEU A 58 9.37 -6.46 4.76
CA LEU A 58 8.15 -5.68 4.66
C LEU A 58 8.33 -4.52 3.68
N MET A 59 7.49 -4.48 2.65
CA MET A 59 7.32 -3.31 1.79
C MET A 59 6.07 -2.54 2.20
N VAL A 60 6.20 -1.28 2.59
CA VAL A 60 5.08 -0.39 2.90
C VAL A 60 4.89 0.57 1.74
N TYR A 61 3.72 0.47 1.08
CA TYR A 61 3.33 1.32 -0.05
C TYR A 61 2.10 2.13 0.30
N PHE A 62 2.04 3.38 -0.10
CA PHE A 62 0.93 4.25 0.28
C PHE A 62 0.73 5.41 -0.71
N TYR A 63 -0.49 5.95 -0.69
CA TYR A 63 -0.86 7.20 -1.38
C TYR A 63 -1.91 7.95 -0.56
N GLU A 64 -3.14 7.43 -0.47
CA GLU A 64 -4.26 7.97 0.33
C GLU A 64 -5.03 6.82 0.98
N THR A 65 -6.03 6.25 0.30
CA THR A 65 -6.86 5.15 0.78
C THR A 65 -6.90 4.02 -0.25
N TYR A 66 -6.72 2.79 0.20
CA TYR A 66 -6.70 1.58 -0.61
C TYR A 66 -7.54 0.44 -0.03
N SER A 67 -8.08 0.57 1.19
CA SER A 67 -8.85 -0.51 1.83
C SER A 67 -10.05 -0.96 1.02
N GLN A 68 -10.68 -0.04 0.25
CA GLN A 68 -11.76 -0.34 -0.67
C GLN A 68 -11.35 -1.27 -1.84
N ASP A 69 -10.05 -1.40 -2.10
CA ASP A 69 -9.51 -2.20 -3.19
C ASP A 69 -9.25 -3.67 -2.79
N LEU A 70 -9.71 -4.10 -1.61
CA LEU A 70 -9.51 -5.46 -1.08
C LEU A 70 -9.81 -6.57 -2.08
N HIS A 71 -10.81 -6.38 -2.92
CA HIS A 71 -11.26 -7.36 -3.91
C HIS A 71 -10.84 -7.03 -5.34
N ASN A 72 -10.01 -6.01 -5.53
CA ASN A 72 -9.53 -5.63 -6.85
C ASN A 72 -8.36 -6.52 -7.28
N HIS A 73 -8.44 -6.99 -8.52
CA HIS A 73 -7.35 -7.74 -9.13
C HIS A 73 -6.49 -6.82 -9.98
N TYR A 74 -5.22 -6.70 -9.63
CA TYR A 74 -4.24 -5.93 -10.38
C TYR A 74 -3.28 -6.86 -11.11
N VAL A 75 -3.23 -6.75 -12.44
CA VAL A 75 -2.22 -7.45 -13.23
C VAL A 75 -0.90 -6.70 -13.12
N PRO A 76 0.18 -7.35 -12.65
CA PRO A 76 1.50 -6.74 -12.59
C PRO A 76 1.97 -6.27 -13.96
N LYS A 77 2.59 -5.10 -14.00
CA LYS A 77 3.21 -4.54 -15.21
C LYS A 77 4.43 -3.71 -14.81
N PRO A 78 5.43 -3.57 -15.71
CA PRO A 78 6.59 -2.75 -15.43
C PRO A 78 6.20 -1.33 -15.04
N THR A 79 6.76 -0.85 -13.92
CA THR A 79 6.59 0.52 -13.43
C THR A 79 7.81 0.92 -12.63
N ALA A 80 8.13 2.23 -12.63
CA ALA A 80 9.29 2.74 -11.91
C ALA A 80 9.01 2.99 -10.43
N SER A 81 7.75 3.17 -10.02
CA SER A 81 7.46 3.73 -8.69
C SER A 81 6.18 3.24 -8.04
N ILE A 82 5.34 2.48 -8.72
CA ILE A 82 4.13 1.87 -8.14
C ILE A 82 4.47 0.45 -7.69
N VAL A 83 4.04 0.07 -6.50
CA VAL A 83 4.16 -1.31 -6.01
C VAL A 83 2.94 -2.10 -6.47
N TYR A 84 3.17 -3.13 -7.27
CA TYR A 84 2.19 -4.17 -7.51
C TYR A 84 2.42 -5.28 -6.50
N ALA A 85 1.52 -5.39 -5.52
CA ALA A 85 1.71 -6.28 -4.37
C ALA A 85 1.99 -7.74 -4.76
N THR A 86 1.31 -8.24 -5.80
CA THR A 86 1.50 -9.61 -6.31
C THR A 86 2.93 -9.91 -6.76
N GLU A 87 3.63 -8.93 -7.33
CA GLU A 87 5.05 -9.08 -7.71
C GLU A 87 5.94 -9.29 -6.48
N TYR A 88 5.72 -8.52 -5.43
CA TYR A 88 6.50 -8.60 -4.20
C TYR A 88 6.19 -9.88 -3.42
N VAL A 89 4.91 -10.22 -3.23
CA VAL A 89 4.54 -11.40 -2.45
C VAL A 89 4.92 -12.72 -3.16
N SER A 90 4.97 -12.74 -4.51
CA SER A 90 5.49 -13.88 -5.26
C SER A 90 7.01 -14.10 -5.07
N ASN A 91 7.71 -13.08 -4.55
CA ASN A 91 9.14 -13.09 -4.21
C ASN A 91 9.38 -13.06 -2.69
N ASP A 92 8.45 -13.59 -1.91
CA ASP A 92 8.59 -13.74 -0.46
C ASP A 92 8.69 -12.42 0.32
N TYR A 93 8.00 -11.37 -0.13
CA TYR A 93 7.80 -10.16 0.66
C TYR A 93 6.40 -10.14 1.28
N ILE A 94 6.27 -9.44 2.38
CA ILE A 94 4.98 -8.94 2.86
C ILE A 94 4.81 -7.53 2.29
N VAL A 95 3.60 -7.20 1.82
CA VAL A 95 3.27 -5.83 1.40
C VAL A 95 2.16 -5.29 2.28
N PHE A 96 2.38 -4.12 2.86
CA PHE A 96 1.39 -3.41 3.67
C PHE A 96 1.02 -2.09 3.01
N ILE A 97 -0.27 -1.86 2.81
CA ILE A 97 -0.80 -0.65 2.19
C ILE A 97 -1.79 0.00 3.17
N PRO A 98 -1.31 0.89 4.06
CA PRO A 98 -2.14 1.58 5.03
C PRO A 98 -2.98 2.68 4.39
N ASP A 99 -4.21 2.86 4.88
CA ASP A 99 -5.00 4.05 4.62
C ASP A 99 -4.50 5.22 5.45
N ILE A 100 -4.57 6.41 4.89
CA ILE A 100 -4.15 7.65 5.55
C ILE A 100 -5.37 8.56 5.73
N LYS A 101 -5.59 9.00 6.96
CA LYS A 101 -6.56 10.05 7.30
C LYS A 101 -5.81 11.35 7.55
N TYR A 102 -6.12 12.37 6.76
CA TYR A 102 -5.44 13.66 6.84
C TYR A 102 -6.11 14.63 7.79
N VAL A 103 -5.26 15.43 8.43
CA VAL A 103 -5.64 16.67 9.10
C VAL A 103 -5.20 17.81 8.19
N ASP A 104 -6.11 18.71 7.85
CA ASP A 104 -5.86 19.84 6.96
C ASP A 104 -4.67 20.67 7.42
N GLY A 105 -3.79 21.02 6.49
CA GLY A 105 -2.57 21.74 6.77
C GLY A 105 -1.41 20.91 7.38
N HIS A 106 -1.66 19.63 7.73
CA HIS A 106 -0.66 18.78 8.39
C HIS A 106 -0.44 17.43 7.70
N PRO A 107 -0.21 17.39 6.36
CA PRO A 107 -0.17 16.13 5.62
C PRO A 107 0.99 15.21 6.04
N ALA A 108 2.17 15.76 6.31
CA ALA A 108 3.33 14.96 6.74
C ALA A 108 3.11 14.30 8.11
N ASN A 109 2.56 15.05 9.07
CA ASN A 109 2.25 14.53 10.41
C ASN A 109 1.14 13.48 10.36
N SER A 110 0.15 13.66 9.48
CA SER A 110 -0.92 12.69 9.26
C SER A 110 -0.38 11.40 8.65
N ALA A 111 0.47 11.52 7.63
CA ALA A 111 1.15 10.37 7.04
C ALA A 111 2.01 9.62 8.07
N PHE A 112 2.77 10.34 8.90
CA PHE A 112 3.56 9.74 9.98
C PHE A 112 2.68 8.96 10.95
N ASP A 113 1.63 9.59 11.47
CA ASP A 113 0.72 8.95 12.43
C ASP A 113 0.09 7.68 11.87
N CYS A 114 -0.39 7.71 10.65
CA CYS A 114 -1.08 6.57 10.03
C CYS A 114 -0.11 5.46 9.61
N ILE A 115 0.95 5.81 8.87
CA ILE A 115 1.85 4.83 8.26
C ILE A 115 2.75 4.18 9.30
N VAL A 116 3.36 4.99 10.18
CA VAL A 116 4.34 4.47 11.13
C VAL A 116 3.65 3.64 12.21
N SER A 117 2.50 4.09 12.73
CA SER A 117 1.72 3.30 13.68
C SER A 117 1.23 1.98 13.10
N GLY A 118 0.79 2.00 11.82
CA GLY A 118 0.40 0.79 11.10
C GLY A 118 1.59 -0.16 10.90
N THR A 119 2.75 0.38 10.53
CA THR A 119 3.98 -0.40 10.44
C THR A 119 4.34 -1.04 11.77
N ASP A 120 4.23 -0.30 12.88
CA ASP A 120 4.48 -0.83 14.23
C ASP A 120 3.48 -1.92 14.61
N HIS A 121 2.22 -1.78 14.19
CA HIS A 121 1.23 -2.82 14.40
C HIS A 121 1.60 -4.11 13.65
N ILE A 122 1.97 -4.02 12.39
CA ILE A 122 2.39 -5.18 11.58
C ILE A 122 3.69 -5.79 12.10
N ALA A 123 4.66 -4.96 12.51
CA ALA A 123 5.96 -5.37 13.00
C ALA A 123 5.93 -6.17 14.35
N LYS A 124 4.78 -6.18 15.05
CA LYS A 124 4.57 -7.05 16.23
C LYS A 124 4.51 -8.54 15.87
N ASN A 125 4.25 -8.87 14.63
CA ASN A 125 4.21 -10.25 14.18
C ASN A 125 5.63 -10.82 14.06
N SER A 126 5.85 -12.01 14.61
CA SER A 126 7.17 -12.68 14.61
C SER A 126 7.72 -12.98 13.22
N TRP A 127 6.85 -13.07 12.23
CA TRP A 127 7.20 -13.31 10.83
C TRP A 127 7.63 -12.05 10.07
N ILE A 128 7.61 -10.86 10.65
CA ILE A 128 8.22 -9.66 10.06
C ILE A 128 9.70 -9.58 10.44
N ASP A 129 10.55 -9.37 9.44
CA ASP A 129 11.93 -8.97 9.66
C ASP A 129 12.03 -7.46 9.81
N THR A 130 12.07 -7.00 11.04
CA THR A 130 12.11 -5.56 11.37
C THR A 130 13.38 -4.85 10.91
N ASN A 131 14.43 -5.58 10.53
CA ASN A 131 15.63 -5.00 9.93
C ASN A 131 15.51 -4.82 8.41
N ARG A 132 14.46 -5.36 7.80
CA ARG A 132 14.21 -5.29 6.36
C ARG A 132 12.82 -4.73 6.07
N MET A 133 12.56 -3.52 6.55
CA MET A 133 11.34 -2.76 6.27
C MET A 133 11.67 -1.59 5.34
N ALA A 134 10.89 -1.43 4.28
CA ALA A 134 11.09 -0.40 3.27
C ALA A 134 9.83 0.44 3.02
N LEU A 135 10.02 1.69 2.59
CA LEU A 135 8.95 2.59 2.15
C LEU A 135 9.00 2.80 0.65
N GLN A 136 7.83 2.85 0.02
CA GLN A 136 7.72 3.32 -1.36
C GLN A 136 6.44 4.11 -1.56
N GLY A 137 6.54 5.26 -2.22
CA GLY A 137 5.41 6.08 -2.61
C GLY A 137 5.68 6.85 -3.89
N GLN A 138 4.62 7.04 -4.69
CA GLN A 138 4.65 7.77 -5.95
C GLN A 138 3.92 9.10 -5.82
N SER A 139 4.44 10.18 -6.42
CA SER A 139 3.79 11.49 -6.50
C SER A 139 3.51 12.07 -5.10
N TRP A 140 2.26 12.11 -4.65
CA TRP A 140 1.88 12.46 -3.28
C TRP A 140 2.48 11.48 -2.25
N GLY A 141 2.45 10.18 -2.55
CA GLY A 141 3.15 9.16 -1.75
C GLY A 141 4.67 9.37 -1.74
N GLY A 142 5.24 9.90 -2.84
CA GLY A 142 6.64 10.29 -2.91
C GLY A 142 6.97 11.45 -1.96
N TYR A 143 6.12 12.47 -1.88
CA TYR A 143 6.23 13.53 -0.88
C TYR A 143 6.22 12.95 0.54
N GLN A 144 5.23 12.10 0.85
CA GLN A 144 5.11 11.45 2.14
C GLN A 144 6.36 10.64 2.49
N THR A 145 6.88 9.86 1.53
CA THR A 145 8.12 9.09 1.71
C THR A 145 9.29 10.01 2.04
N ALA A 146 9.47 11.10 1.27
CA ALA A 146 10.54 12.07 1.52
C ALA A 146 10.44 12.73 2.90
N MET A 147 9.22 13.00 3.37
CA MET A 147 9.01 13.52 4.73
C MET A 147 9.28 12.46 5.80
N LEU A 148 8.78 11.23 5.61
CA LEU A 148 8.92 10.16 6.62
C LEU A 148 10.38 9.82 6.91
N VAL A 149 11.26 9.78 5.92
CA VAL A 149 12.69 9.48 6.15
C VAL A 149 13.43 10.56 6.94
N THR A 150 12.84 11.75 7.07
CA THR A 150 13.35 12.80 7.97
C THR A 150 12.79 12.72 9.37
N MET A 151 11.74 11.92 9.60
CA MET A 151 10.99 11.84 10.86
C MET A 151 11.25 10.53 11.62
N THR A 152 11.77 9.51 10.95
CA THR A 152 12.04 8.18 11.54
C THR A 152 13.16 7.45 10.80
N ASP A 153 13.92 6.65 11.52
CA ASP A 153 14.99 5.76 11.04
C ASP A 153 14.55 4.28 10.98
N LYS A 154 13.25 4.03 11.12
CA LYS A 154 12.66 2.68 11.19
C LYS A 154 12.90 1.83 9.94
N TYR A 155 13.07 2.44 8.78
CA TYR A 155 13.10 1.78 7.48
C TYR A 155 14.54 1.69 6.95
N CYS A 156 14.94 0.52 6.48
CA CYS A 156 16.28 0.29 5.95
C CYS A 156 16.51 0.94 4.58
N CYS A 157 15.44 1.19 3.82
CA CYS A 157 15.49 1.91 2.55
C CYS A 157 14.14 2.54 2.21
N ALA A 158 14.16 3.52 1.30
CA ALA A 158 12.97 4.20 0.85
C ALA A 158 13.10 4.63 -0.62
N MET A 159 11.98 4.59 -1.37
CA MET A 159 11.88 5.11 -2.73
C MET A 159 10.79 6.16 -2.82
N ALA A 160 11.18 7.42 -3.03
CA ALA A 160 10.29 8.54 -3.29
C ALA A 160 10.18 8.76 -4.80
N GLY A 161 9.18 8.15 -5.44
CA GLY A 161 8.95 8.26 -6.88
C GLY A 161 8.29 9.59 -7.25
N ALA A 162 8.92 10.39 -8.13
CA ALA A 162 8.42 11.69 -8.61
C ALA A 162 7.73 12.53 -7.51
N PRO A 163 8.41 12.80 -6.40
CA PRO A 163 7.82 13.44 -5.23
C PRO A 163 7.37 14.87 -5.54
N VAL A 164 6.28 15.29 -4.90
CA VAL A 164 5.90 16.71 -4.84
C VAL A 164 6.85 17.40 -3.87
N SER A 165 7.98 17.87 -4.38
CA SER A 165 9.11 18.37 -3.57
C SER A 165 8.98 19.83 -3.14
N ASN A 166 8.06 20.59 -3.75
CA ASN A 166 7.84 22.00 -3.44
C ASN A 166 6.34 22.34 -3.49
N MET A 167 5.75 22.51 -2.31
CA MET A 167 4.32 22.80 -2.18
C MET A 167 3.94 24.18 -2.68
N THR A 168 4.82 25.18 -2.59
CA THR A 168 4.58 26.52 -3.12
C THR A 168 4.46 26.49 -4.65
N SER A 169 5.36 25.80 -5.31
CA SER A 169 5.29 25.58 -6.76
C SER A 169 4.10 24.71 -7.17
N ALA A 170 3.73 23.73 -6.33
CA ALA A 170 2.57 22.88 -6.58
C ALA A 170 1.25 23.66 -6.49
N TYR A 171 1.12 24.56 -5.53
CA TYR A 171 -0.06 25.41 -5.35
C TYR A 171 -0.36 26.30 -6.58
N GLY A 172 0.67 26.96 -7.13
CA GLY A 172 0.55 27.77 -8.35
C GLY A 172 0.71 26.99 -9.66
N GLY A 173 0.94 25.69 -9.60
CA GLY A 173 1.28 24.87 -10.75
C GLY A 173 0.10 24.61 -11.69
N ILE A 174 0.41 24.54 -12.99
CA ILE A 174 -0.55 24.20 -14.05
C ILE A 174 -0.19 22.81 -14.58
N ARG A 175 -1.20 21.97 -14.78
CA ARG A 175 -1.03 20.66 -15.44
C ARG A 175 -0.95 20.88 -16.96
N TRP A 176 0.13 20.43 -17.56
CA TRP A 176 0.36 20.60 -19.00
C TRP A 176 -0.77 19.99 -19.87
N GLY A 177 -1.26 18.79 -19.50
CA GLY A 177 -2.24 18.09 -20.32
C GLY A 177 -3.65 18.69 -20.28
N SER A 178 -4.02 19.39 -19.21
CA SER A 178 -5.37 19.98 -19.05
C SER A 178 -5.38 21.50 -19.13
N GLY A 179 -4.23 22.17 -18.95
CA GLY A 179 -4.15 23.61 -18.80
C GLY A 179 -4.80 24.17 -17.51
N LEU A 180 -5.22 23.28 -16.60
CA LEU A 180 -5.87 23.66 -15.36
C LEU A 180 -4.88 23.69 -14.19
N SER A 181 -5.12 24.58 -13.23
CA SER A 181 -4.37 24.61 -11.98
C SER A 181 -4.54 23.28 -11.22
N ARG A 182 -3.52 22.92 -10.45
CA ARG A 182 -3.63 21.78 -9.54
C ARG A 182 -4.51 22.19 -8.36
N MET A 183 -5.44 21.30 -7.99
CA MET A 183 -6.19 21.45 -6.75
C MET A 183 -5.32 20.92 -5.60
N PHE A 184 -4.45 21.78 -5.08
CA PHE A 184 -3.79 21.60 -3.79
C PHE A 184 -4.40 22.65 -2.85
N GLN A 185 -5.53 22.34 -2.33
CA GLN A 185 -6.22 23.19 -1.37
C GLN A 185 -6.26 22.52 -0.02
#